data_7c145ed5869166c871a8ae6618227ece
#
_entry.id   7c145ed5869166c871a8ae6618227ece
#
_cell.length_a   1.000
_cell.length_b   1.000
_cell.length_c   1.000
_cell.angle_alpha   90.00
_cell.angle_beta   90.00
_cell.angle_gamma   90.00
#
_symmetry.space_group_name_H-M   'P 1'
#
loop_
_entity.id
_entity.type
_entity.pdbx_description
1 polymer ?
#
loop_
_entity_poly.entity_id
_entity_poly.type
_entity_poly.pdbx_seq_one_letter_code
_entity_poly.pdbx_strand_id
1 'polypeptide(L)'
;MTILLYLTTALRGLSANKLRSALTVLGILIGVGAVIILVAVGNGSSISVQNKIKALGTNTITITNRGRFGRGPATTGTQTQAATITAADITTMSDPNQAPDILSVSPVLSASVTASYQDASTTVTVTATSPTYLPAEDYTVEAGRSINSSDVASSAQVAVIGQTLLSNLYPAGADPIGTEIFVTEGKNEAQFQVIGVLASKGSTTGADPNNVAIIPYTTAEGLLTGYTNNFKQIIVQAKNSKDVNAAEAEASDILASANQTTVANLPFFVLNEQSLLSTSASTTSTFTVLLGAVAAISLLVGGIGIMNIMLVTVTERTREIGIRKAIGAPRGAILGQFLTEAVLLSLFGGLAGVAVGLIGSRFKIVGVKPVATPASVVLAFVVAVAVGVFFGFYPANRAASLRPVDALRYE
;
A
#
# COMPACT_ATOMS: atom_id res chain seq x y z
N MET A 1 36.20 17.36 -35.28
CA MET A 1 36.44 15.99 -34.83
C MET A 1 35.10 15.33 -34.58
N THR A 2 34.74 14.29 -35.32
CA THR A 2 33.38 13.73 -35.32
C THR A 2 33.11 12.97 -34.02
N ILE A 3 31.89 13.03 -33.49
CA ILE A 3 31.42 12.31 -32.28
C ILE A 3 31.80 10.82 -32.32
N LEU A 4 31.81 10.24 -33.51
CA LEU A 4 32.21 8.86 -33.79
C LEU A 4 33.65 8.55 -33.36
N LEU A 5 34.56 9.52 -33.49
CA LEU A 5 35.98 9.36 -33.12
C LEU A 5 36.14 9.36 -31.57
N TYR A 6 35.37 10.17 -30.88
CA TYR A 6 35.35 10.15 -29.41
C TYR A 6 34.82 8.82 -28.86
N LEU A 7 33.76 8.27 -29.51
CA LEU A 7 33.17 7.00 -29.13
C LEU A 7 34.12 5.81 -29.30
N THR A 8 34.81 5.75 -30.43
CA THR A 8 35.78 4.66 -30.72
C THR A 8 37.01 4.73 -29.83
N THR A 9 37.52 5.92 -29.52
CA THR A 9 38.65 6.08 -28.61
C THR A 9 38.28 5.79 -27.17
N ALA A 10 37.07 6.17 -26.74
CA ALA A 10 36.54 5.88 -25.40
C ALA A 10 36.33 4.35 -25.19
N LEU A 11 35.77 3.65 -26.18
CA LEU A 11 35.61 2.19 -26.14
C LEU A 11 36.94 1.45 -26.06
N ARG A 12 37.97 1.92 -26.82
CA ARG A 12 39.34 1.36 -26.72
C ARG A 12 39.95 1.63 -25.33
N GLY A 13 39.72 2.81 -24.74
CA GLY A 13 40.19 3.15 -23.42
C GLY A 13 39.60 2.24 -22.34
N LEU A 14 38.29 1.95 -22.43
CA LEU A 14 37.58 1.04 -21.53
C LEU A 14 38.08 -0.42 -21.64
N SER A 15 38.44 -0.85 -22.85
CA SER A 15 38.96 -2.22 -23.09
C SER A 15 40.39 -2.42 -22.62
N ALA A 16 41.18 -1.38 -22.41
CA ALA A 16 42.57 -1.46 -21.97
C ALA A 16 42.70 -1.91 -20.49
N ASN A 17 41.74 -1.52 -19.62
CA ASN A 17 41.72 -1.87 -18.19
C ASN A 17 40.38 -2.50 -17.78
N LYS A 18 40.10 -3.71 -18.31
CA LYS A 18 38.78 -4.38 -18.19
C LYS A 18 38.31 -4.57 -16.76
N LEU A 19 39.18 -4.98 -15.82
CA LEU A 19 38.79 -5.22 -14.44
C LEU A 19 38.33 -3.94 -13.72
N ARG A 20 39.06 -2.82 -13.98
CA ARG A 20 38.76 -1.51 -13.37
C ARG A 20 37.45 -0.95 -13.91
N SER A 21 37.26 -1.01 -15.22
CA SER A 21 36.03 -0.57 -15.87
C SER A 21 34.82 -1.42 -15.41
N ALA A 22 35.00 -2.73 -15.29
CA ALA A 22 33.96 -3.64 -14.78
C ALA A 22 33.54 -3.32 -13.35
N LEU A 23 34.49 -3.05 -12.45
CA LEU A 23 34.20 -2.70 -11.04
C LEU A 23 33.43 -1.38 -10.94
N THR A 24 33.72 -0.39 -11.80
CA THR A 24 33.00 0.89 -11.80
C THR A 24 31.58 0.72 -12.33
N VAL A 25 31.45 0.02 -13.48
CA VAL A 25 30.16 -0.31 -14.06
C VAL A 25 29.31 -1.10 -13.06
N LEU A 26 29.93 -2.03 -12.30
CA LEU A 26 29.26 -2.79 -11.25
C LEU A 26 28.74 -1.88 -10.12
N GLY A 27 29.54 -0.90 -9.69
CA GLY A 27 29.09 0.07 -8.65
C GLY A 27 27.87 0.87 -9.09
N ILE A 28 27.86 1.35 -10.35
CA ILE A 28 26.72 2.08 -10.90
C ILE A 28 25.52 1.14 -11.10
N LEU A 29 25.76 -0.07 -11.62
CA LEU A 29 24.74 -1.10 -11.80
C LEU A 29 24.01 -1.40 -10.50
N ILE A 30 24.78 -1.65 -9.42
CA ILE A 30 24.20 -1.90 -8.08
C ILE A 30 23.42 -0.68 -7.61
N GLY A 31 23.96 0.52 -7.75
CA GLY A 31 23.27 1.76 -7.35
C GLY A 31 21.95 1.92 -8.08
N VAL A 32 21.93 1.88 -9.40
CA VAL A 32 20.73 2.05 -10.23
C VAL A 32 19.74 0.91 -10.01
N GLY A 33 20.22 -0.34 -9.98
CA GLY A 33 19.37 -1.52 -9.77
C GLY A 33 18.69 -1.48 -8.40
N ALA A 34 19.44 -1.13 -7.35
CA ALA A 34 18.90 -0.98 -6.00
C ALA A 34 17.83 0.12 -5.94
N VAL A 35 18.08 1.30 -6.56
CA VAL A 35 17.08 2.39 -6.63
C VAL A 35 15.78 1.88 -7.23
N ILE A 36 15.85 1.23 -8.39
CA ILE A 36 14.65 0.75 -9.11
C ILE A 36 13.90 -0.28 -8.28
N ILE A 37 14.60 -1.26 -7.70
CA ILE A 37 13.97 -2.32 -6.87
C ILE A 37 13.32 -1.71 -5.62
N LEU A 38 14.01 -0.83 -4.89
CA LEU A 38 13.52 -0.23 -3.66
C LEU A 38 12.28 0.63 -3.91
N VAL A 39 12.29 1.48 -4.96
CA VAL A 39 11.14 2.29 -5.35
C VAL A 39 9.99 1.39 -5.83
N ALA A 40 10.28 0.33 -6.59
CA ALA A 40 9.25 -0.61 -7.05
C ALA A 40 8.60 -1.39 -5.88
N VAL A 41 9.36 -1.79 -4.86
CA VAL A 41 8.82 -2.41 -3.63
C VAL A 41 7.97 -1.41 -2.85
N GLY A 42 8.41 -0.17 -2.70
CA GLY A 42 7.63 0.89 -2.06
C GLY A 42 6.28 1.12 -2.73
N ASN A 43 6.27 1.25 -4.07
CA ASN A 43 5.04 1.41 -4.85
C ASN A 43 4.14 0.16 -4.73
N GLY A 44 4.72 -1.04 -4.84
CA GLY A 44 3.97 -2.29 -4.72
C GLY A 44 3.33 -2.47 -3.34
N SER A 45 4.05 -2.09 -2.27
CA SER A 45 3.53 -2.07 -0.90
C SER A 45 2.37 -1.10 -0.75
N SER A 46 2.52 0.12 -1.27
CA SER A 46 1.45 1.13 -1.25
C SER A 46 0.18 0.65 -1.94
N ILE A 47 0.31 0.10 -3.15
CA ILE A 47 -0.83 -0.45 -3.91
C ILE A 47 -1.47 -1.61 -3.15
N SER A 48 -0.67 -2.50 -2.55
CA SER A 48 -1.19 -3.63 -1.77
C SER A 48 -1.99 -3.17 -0.56
N VAL A 49 -1.48 -2.18 0.19
CA VAL A 49 -2.18 -1.59 1.35
C VAL A 49 -3.45 -0.86 0.90
N GLN A 50 -3.37 -0.04 -0.16
CA GLN A 50 -4.54 0.65 -0.71
C GLN A 50 -5.64 -0.32 -1.15
N ASN A 51 -5.28 -1.43 -1.82
CA ASN A 51 -6.26 -2.44 -2.23
C ASN A 51 -6.91 -3.14 -1.03
N LYS A 52 -6.15 -3.39 0.04
CA LYS A 52 -6.69 -3.97 1.28
C LYS A 52 -7.65 -3.00 1.98
N ILE A 53 -7.33 -1.73 2.05
CA ILE A 53 -8.21 -0.72 2.66
C ILE A 53 -9.46 -0.51 1.79
N LYS A 54 -9.32 -0.43 0.47
CA LYS A 54 -10.47 -0.34 -0.44
C LYS A 54 -11.42 -1.53 -0.32
N ALA A 55 -10.91 -2.72 0.01
CA ALA A 55 -11.73 -3.90 0.23
C ALA A 55 -12.58 -3.83 1.52
N LEU A 56 -12.31 -2.88 2.42
CA LEU A 56 -13.14 -2.59 3.60
C LEU A 56 -14.30 -1.62 3.32
N GLY A 57 -14.36 -1.04 2.12
CA GLY A 57 -15.30 0.02 1.74
C GLY A 57 -14.59 1.36 1.57
N THR A 58 -14.98 2.17 0.60
CA THR A 58 -14.19 3.40 0.27
C THR A 58 -14.69 4.66 0.96
N ASN A 59 -15.92 4.66 1.45
CA ASN A 59 -16.59 5.84 2.03
C ASN A 59 -17.18 5.50 3.39
N THR A 60 -16.58 4.55 4.12
CA THR A 60 -17.14 4.07 5.37
C THR A 60 -16.33 4.54 6.58
N ILE A 61 -17.06 4.72 7.67
CA ILE A 61 -16.56 5.09 8.98
C ILE A 61 -17.08 4.02 9.93
N THR A 62 -16.18 3.28 10.55
CA THR A 62 -16.52 2.29 11.55
C THR A 62 -16.46 2.91 12.95
N ILE A 63 -17.57 2.92 13.65
CA ILE A 63 -17.66 3.42 15.03
C ILE A 63 -17.91 2.24 15.95
N THR A 64 -16.97 1.99 16.85
CA THR A 64 -17.02 0.85 17.77
C THR A 64 -16.94 1.34 19.20
N ASN A 65 -17.76 0.75 20.08
CA ASN A 65 -17.69 1.04 21.49
C ASN A 65 -16.33 0.58 22.05
N ARG A 66 -15.63 1.47 22.74
CA ARG A 66 -14.32 1.19 23.35
C ARG A 66 -14.39 0.17 24.45
N GLY A 67 -15.36 -0.61 24.71
CA GLY A 67 -15.38 -1.65 25.71
C GLY A 67 -14.34 -1.47 26.82
N ARG A 68 -14.40 -2.14 27.89
CA ARG A 68 -13.49 -2.04 29.07
C ARG A 68 -11.98 -2.31 28.82
N PHE A 69 -11.55 -2.37 27.57
CA PHE A 69 -10.15 -2.62 27.15
C PHE A 69 -9.29 -1.35 27.15
N GLY A 70 -9.03 -0.76 28.28
CA GLY A 70 -8.13 0.39 28.34
C GLY A 70 -8.15 1.15 29.67
N ARG A 71 -8.90 0.69 30.62
CA ARG A 71 -8.83 1.25 31.97
C ARG A 71 -7.89 0.40 32.82
N GLY A 72 -6.76 1.00 33.22
CA GLY A 72 -5.95 0.50 34.33
C GLY A 72 -6.78 0.27 35.60
N PRO A 73 -6.21 -0.34 36.67
CA PRO A 73 -6.95 -0.73 37.86
C PRO A 73 -7.78 0.44 38.34
N ALA A 74 -9.09 0.18 38.51
CA ALA A 74 -10.09 1.16 38.84
C ALA A 74 -9.71 1.92 40.11
N THR A 75 -9.42 3.20 39.99
CA THR A 75 -9.60 4.14 41.09
C THR A 75 -11.10 4.26 41.30
N THR A 76 -11.52 3.88 42.49
CA THR A 76 -12.86 4.02 43.05
C THR A 76 -13.41 5.41 42.81
N GLY A 77 -14.41 5.54 41.94
CA GLY A 77 -15.13 6.79 41.79
C GLY A 77 -16.00 6.79 40.54
N THR A 78 -17.30 6.75 40.72
CA THR A 78 -18.40 6.98 39.78
C THR A 78 -18.49 5.96 38.65
N GLN A 79 -19.52 5.14 38.67
CA GLN A 79 -19.95 4.31 37.54
C GLN A 79 -20.32 5.27 36.38
N THR A 80 -19.39 5.55 35.52
CA THR A 80 -19.70 6.15 34.22
C THR A 80 -20.53 5.12 33.46
N GLN A 81 -21.78 5.42 33.23
CA GLN A 81 -22.71 4.64 32.45
C GLN A 81 -21.97 4.26 31.13
N ALA A 82 -21.93 2.97 30.85
CA ALA A 82 -21.25 2.52 29.61
C ALA A 82 -21.95 3.21 28.45
N ALA A 83 -21.22 4.03 27.74
CA ALA A 83 -21.76 4.69 26.56
C ALA A 83 -22.22 3.66 25.56
N THR A 84 -23.38 3.89 24.98
CA THR A 84 -24.04 2.94 24.09
C THR A 84 -24.44 3.68 22.81
N ILE A 85 -24.40 2.95 21.71
CA ILE A 85 -24.98 3.40 20.46
C ILE A 85 -26.40 2.82 20.41
N THR A 86 -27.40 3.68 20.38
CA THR A 86 -28.81 3.28 20.44
C THR A 86 -29.45 3.30 19.05
N ALA A 87 -30.63 2.67 18.91
CA ALA A 87 -31.43 2.78 17.70
C ALA A 87 -31.86 4.22 17.40
N ALA A 88 -32.05 5.07 18.45
CA ALA A 88 -32.34 6.48 18.28
C ALA A 88 -31.17 7.24 17.65
N ASP A 89 -29.93 6.93 18.03
CA ASP A 89 -28.74 7.55 17.43
C ASP A 89 -28.64 7.21 15.95
N ILE A 90 -28.92 5.94 15.58
CA ILE A 90 -28.93 5.49 14.19
C ILE A 90 -30.00 6.24 13.38
N THR A 91 -31.19 6.42 13.96
CA THR A 91 -32.29 7.16 13.32
C THR A 91 -31.89 8.62 13.10
N THR A 92 -31.28 9.26 14.11
CA THR A 92 -30.81 10.66 14.02
C THR A 92 -29.72 10.82 12.99
N MET A 93 -28.74 9.91 12.91
CA MET A 93 -27.70 9.90 11.89
C MET A 93 -28.23 9.61 10.47
N SER A 94 -29.38 8.95 10.37
CA SER A 94 -30.02 8.64 9.09
C SER A 94 -30.92 9.77 8.59
N ASP A 95 -31.14 10.82 9.39
CA ASP A 95 -31.93 11.99 8.99
C ASP A 95 -31.06 12.98 8.19
N PRO A 96 -31.37 13.22 6.89
CA PRO A 96 -30.59 14.11 6.03
C PRO A 96 -30.57 15.58 6.50
N ASN A 97 -31.46 15.98 7.41
CA ASN A 97 -31.47 17.34 7.97
C ASN A 97 -30.44 17.47 9.12
N GLN A 98 -30.13 16.40 9.82
CA GLN A 98 -29.20 16.39 10.94
C GLN A 98 -27.81 15.92 10.54
N ALA A 99 -27.74 15.05 9.54
CA ALA A 99 -26.50 14.50 9.00
C ALA A 99 -26.53 14.52 7.46
N PRO A 100 -26.37 15.70 6.82
CA PRO A 100 -26.46 15.85 5.39
C PRO A 100 -25.39 15.10 4.60
N ASP A 101 -24.23 14.78 5.18
CA ASP A 101 -23.12 14.10 4.51
C ASP A 101 -23.15 12.58 4.69
N ILE A 102 -24.04 12.08 5.56
CA ILE A 102 -24.25 10.63 5.75
C ILE A 102 -25.23 10.10 4.71
N LEU A 103 -24.88 9.01 4.04
CA LEU A 103 -25.72 8.29 3.09
C LEU A 103 -26.56 7.23 3.79
N SER A 104 -25.93 6.43 4.64
CA SER A 104 -26.58 5.33 5.37
C SER A 104 -25.84 4.97 6.65
N VAL A 105 -26.56 4.39 7.60
CA VAL A 105 -26.02 3.86 8.85
C VAL A 105 -26.46 2.42 9.00
N SER A 106 -25.50 1.53 9.24
CA SER A 106 -25.75 0.09 9.43
C SER A 106 -25.33 -0.32 10.82
N PRO A 107 -26.26 -0.75 11.69
CA PRO A 107 -25.91 -1.40 12.95
C PRO A 107 -25.21 -2.73 12.66
N VAL A 108 -24.23 -3.09 13.48
CA VAL A 108 -23.51 -4.34 13.35
C VAL A 108 -23.44 -5.05 14.70
N LEU A 109 -23.98 -6.26 14.73
CA LEU A 109 -23.83 -7.21 15.83
C LEU A 109 -23.06 -8.41 15.26
N SER A 110 -21.87 -8.67 15.76
CA SER A 110 -21.05 -9.78 15.29
C SER A 110 -20.80 -10.77 16.43
N ALA A 111 -20.98 -12.06 16.11
CA ALA A 111 -20.66 -13.18 16.99
C ALA A 111 -19.95 -14.28 16.23
N SER A 112 -18.99 -14.93 16.87
CA SER A 112 -18.38 -16.16 16.35
C SER A 112 -19.17 -17.35 16.86
N VAL A 113 -19.81 -18.06 15.95
CA VAL A 113 -20.79 -19.13 16.24
C VAL A 113 -20.48 -20.38 15.42
N THR A 114 -21.13 -21.48 15.72
CA THR A 114 -21.07 -22.68 14.89
C THR A 114 -22.24 -22.70 13.94
N ALA A 115 -21.96 -22.77 12.63
CA ALA A 115 -22.96 -23.06 11.60
C ALA A 115 -22.91 -24.53 11.21
N SER A 116 -24.06 -25.14 10.99
CA SER A 116 -24.17 -26.54 10.57
C SER A 116 -25.22 -26.74 9.48
N TYR A 117 -24.94 -27.67 8.60
CA TYR A 117 -25.83 -28.15 7.56
C TYR A 117 -25.63 -29.65 7.39
N GLN A 118 -26.67 -30.42 7.61
CA GLN A 118 -26.58 -31.91 7.66
C GLN A 118 -25.47 -32.35 8.64
N ASP A 119 -24.52 -33.13 8.18
CA ASP A 119 -23.40 -33.65 8.99
C ASP A 119 -22.17 -32.71 9.03
N ALA A 120 -22.18 -31.62 8.24
CA ALA A 120 -21.10 -30.66 8.19
C ALA A 120 -21.31 -29.51 9.23
N SER A 121 -20.25 -29.13 9.91
CA SER A 121 -20.26 -27.98 10.84
C SER A 121 -18.95 -27.21 10.76
N THR A 122 -19.03 -25.88 10.92
CA THR A 122 -17.87 -25.01 10.89
C THR A 122 -18.10 -23.77 11.76
N THR A 123 -17.02 -23.19 12.26
CA THR A 123 -17.08 -21.89 12.95
C THR A 123 -17.18 -20.78 11.91
N VAL A 124 -18.16 -19.89 12.09
CA VAL A 124 -18.44 -18.76 11.20
C VAL A 124 -18.63 -17.49 12.01
N THR A 125 -18.32 -16.35 11.41
CA THR A 125 -18.74 -15.05 11.95
C THR A 125 -20.14 -14.72 11.44
N VAL A 126 -21.12 -14.71 12.33
CA VAL A 126 -22.43 -14.15 11.99
C VAL A 126 -22.38 -12.65 12.18
N THR A 127 -22.78 -11.92 11.13
CA THR A 127 -22.90 -10.46 11.13
C THR A 127 -24.36 -10.09 10.94
N ALA A 128 -24.99 -9.66 12.03
CA ALA A 128 -26.37 -9.22 12.01
C ALA A 128 -26.41 -7.71 11.75
N THR A 129 -27.15 -7.30 10.70
CA THR A 129 -27.05 -5.93 10.20
C THR A 129 -28.31 -5.51 9.40
N SER A 130 -28.25 -4.30 8.83
CA SER A 130 -29.29 -3.72 7.95
C SER A 130 -28.98 -3.97 6.45
N PRO A 131 -29.94 -3.77 5.54
CA PRO A 131 -29.74 -3.94 4.10
C PRO A 131 -28.66 -3.02 3.51
N THR A 132 -28.35 -1.91 4.16
CA THR A 132 -27.37 -0.92 3.72
C THR A 132 -25.91 -1.37 3.97
N TYR A 133 -25.72 -2.42 4.75
CA TYR A 133 -24.40 -2.94 5.10
C TYR A 133 -23.62 -3.51 3.91
N LEU A 134 -24.29 -4.33 3.06
CA LEU A 134 -23.61 -4.98 1.94
C LEU A 134 -22.98 -3.96 0.97
N PRO A 135 -23.74 -2.94 0.50
CA PRO A 135 -23.15 -1.90 -0.35
C PRO A 135 -22.13 -1.02 0.38
N ALA A 136 -22.30 -0.75 1.68
CA ALA A 136 -21.34 0.02 2.46
C ALA A 136 -19.99 -0.68 2.55
N GLU A 137 -19.99 -1.99 2.78
CA GLU A 137 -18.81 -2.84 2.89
C GLU A 137 -18.35 -3.43 1.55
N ASP A 138 -18.88 -2.96 0.42
CA ASP A 138 -18.53 -3.45 -0.93
C ASP A 138 -18.70 -4.97 -1.10
N TYR A 139 -19.73 -5.54 -0.48
CA TYR A 139 -20.14 -6.92 -0.73
C TYR A 139 -21.09 -6.98 -1.93
N THR A 140 -20.82 -7.89 -2.85
CA THR A 140 -21.70 -8.21 -3.98
C THR A 140 -22.31 -9.59 -3.81
N VAL A 141 -23.58 -9.73 -4.18
CA VAL A 141 -24.28 -11.02 -4.18
C VAL A 141 -24.03 -11.69 -5.54
N GLU A 142 -23.48 -12.91 -5.53
CA GLU A 142 -23.20 -13.69 -6.74
C GLU A 142 -24.42 -14.49 -7.19
N ALA A 143 -25.16 -15.06 -6.22
CA ALA A 143 -26.36 -15.83 -6.49
C ALA A 143 -27.46 -15.53 -5.45
N GLY A 144 -28.70 -15.59 -5.85
CA GLY A 144 -29.84 -15.29 -4.98
C GLY A 144 -30.09 -13.80 -4.80
N ARG A 145 -30.43 -13.36 -3.57
CA ARG A 145 -30.74 -11.98 -3.22
C ARG A 145 -30.07 -11.54 -1.91
N SER A 146 -29.93 -10.25 -1.76
CA SER A 146 -29.54 -9.60 -0.49
C SER A 146 -30.70 -9.54 0.51
N ILE A 147 -30.37 -9.25 1.77
CA ILE A 147 -31.34 -8.84 2.80
C ILE A 147 -32.01 -7.54 2.36
N ASN A 148 -33.31 -7.44 2.56
CA ASN A 148 -34.07 -6.23 2.27
C ASN A 148 -34.76 -5.69 3.53
N SER A 149 -35.39 -4.51 3.41
CA SER A 149 -36.07 -3.85 4.53
C SER A 149 -37.27 -4.65 5.07
N SER A 150 -37.92 -5.47 4.24
CA SER A 150 -39.00 -6.35 4.67
C SER A 150 -38.49 -7.47 5.55
N ASP A 151 -37.30 -8.05 5.24
CA ASP A 151 -36.67 -9.09 6.06
C ASP A 151 -36.35 -8.57 7.47
N VAL A 152 -35.85 -7.31 7.56
CA VAL A 152 -35.57 -6.64 8.83
C VAL A 152 -36.89 -6.36 9.58
N ALA A 153 -37.91 -5.81 8.91
CA ALA A 153 -39.17 -5.43 9.56
C ALA A 153 -39.94 -6.66 10.09
N SER A 154 -39.86 -7.79 9.40
CA SER A 154 -40.52 -9.06 9.83
C SER A 154 -39.65 -9.94 10.70
N SER A 155 -38.41 -9.52 11.04
CA SER A 155 -37.43 -10.38 11.73
C SER A 155 -37.29 -11.75 11.03
N ALA A 156 -37.16 -11.74 9.71
CA ALA A 156 -37.11 -12.97 8.91
C ALA A 156 -35.85 -13.78 9.24
N GLN A 157 -36.03 -15.08 9.36
CA GLN A 157 -34.92 -16.03 9.59
C GLN A 157 -34.25 -16.38 8.26
N VAL A 158 -33.55 -15.39 7.69
CA VAL A 158 -32.84 -15.51 6.41
C VAL A 158 -31.37 -15.18 6.57
N ALA A 159 -30.52 -15.82 5.75
CA ALA A 159 -29.09 -15.62 5.76
C ALA A 159 -28.52 -15.49 4.35
N VAL A 160 -27.56 -14.58 4.19
CA VAL A 160 -26.68 -14.50 3.02
C VAL A 160 -25.30 -15.01 3.44
N ILE A 161 -24.77 -16.01 2.75
CA ILE A 161 -23.55 -16.72 3.14
C ILE A 161 -22.36 -16.37 2.25
N GLY A 162 -21.16 -16.34 2.84
CA GLY A 162 -19.90 -16.11 2.09
C GLY A 162 -19.33 -17.42 1.51
N GLN A 163 -18.39 -17.28 0.57
CA GLN A 163 -17.82 -18.39 -0.20
C GLN A 163 -17.10 -19.45 0.66
N THR A 164 -16.37 -19.00 1.71
CA THR A 164 -15.69 -19.95 2.60
C THR A 164 -16.70 -20.75 3.42
N LEU A 165 -17.77 -20.12 3.89
CA LEU A 165 -18.85 -20.82 4.60
C LEU A 165 -19.55 -21.82 3.66
N LEU A 166 -19.84 -21.42 2.42
CA LEU A 166 -20.40 -22.28 1.39
C LEU A 166 -19.53 -23.52 1.17
N SER A 167 -18.23 -23.35 0.97
CA SER A 167 -17.31 -24.46 0.70
C SER A 167 -17.11 -25.40 1.89
N ASN A 168 -17.31 -24.91 3.13
CA ASN A 168 -17.18 -25.72 4.34
C ASN A 168 -18.44 -26.52 4.69
N LEU A 169 -19.62 -26.02 4.34
CA LEU A 169 -20.89 -26.66 4.67
C LEU A 169 -21.50 -27.51 3.53
N TYR A 170 -21.23 -27.14 2.28
CA TYR A 170 -21.86 -27.75 1.14
C TYR A 170 -20.88 -28.53 0.26
N PRO A 171 -21.30 -29.64 -0.31
CA PRO A 171 -20.52 -30.30 -1.33
C PRO A 171 -20.29 -29.42 -2.55
N ALA A 172 -19.19 -29.64 -3.24
CA ALA A 172 -18.85 -28.85 -4.44
C ALA A 172 -19.98 -28.97 -5.51
N GLY A 173 -20.49 -27.82 -5.95
CA GLY A 173 -21.54 -27.69 -6.95
C GLY A 173 -22.97 -27.83 -6.41
N ALA A 174 -23.18 -27.95 -5.10
CA ALA A 174 -24.51 -27.90 -4.50
C ALA A 174 -25.08 -26.47 -4.54
N ASP A 175 -26.38 -26.34 -4.79
CA ASP A 175 -27.08 -25.04 -4.66
C ASP A 175 -27.54 -24.87 -3.21
N PRO A 176 -27.02 -23.85 -2.51
CA PRO A 176 -27.40 -23.60 -1.12
C PRO A 176 -28.70 -22.80 -1.00
N ILE A 177 -29.17 -22.16 -2.10
CA ILE A 177 -30.32 -21.25 -2.04
C ILE A 177 -31.60 -22.02 -1.69
N GLY A 178 -32.33 -21.52 -0.69
CA GLY A 178 -33.56 -22.16 -0.19
C GLY A 178 -33.32 -23.26 0.84
N THR A 179 -32.07 -23.65 1.09
CA THR A 179 -31.74 -24.61 2.15
C THR A 179 -31.73 -23.96 3.51
N GLU A 180 -31.79 -24.73 4.57
CA GLU A 180 -31.81 -24.28 5.96
C GLU A 180 -30.50 -24.63 6.65
N ILE A 181 -29.82 -23.63 7.24
CA ILE A 181 -28.64 -23.82 8.07
C ILE A 181 -29.00 -23.56 9.54
N PHE A 182 -28.37 -24.30 10.43
CA PHE A 182 -28.50 -24.08 11.86
C PHE A 182 -27.30 -23.27 12.38
N VAL A 183 -27.59 -22.27 13.16
CA VAL A 183 -26.58 -21.40 13.80
C VAL A 183 -26.71 -21.56 15.30
N THR A 184 -25.63 -22.01 15.95
CA THR A 184 -25.61 -22.28 17.38
C THR A 184 -24.64 -21.32 18.10
N GLU A 185 -25.19 -20.56 19.07
CA GLU A 185 -24.42 -19.70 19.98
C GLU A 185 -24.64 -20.18 21.43
N GLY A 186 -23.65 -20.86 21.99
CA GLY A 186 -23.75 -21.43 23.32
C GLY A 186 -24.85 -22.51 23.43
N LYS A 187 -26.01 -22.15 24.01
CA LYS A 187 -27.19 -23.02 24.15
C LYS A 187 -28.33 -22.65 23.20
N ASN A 188 -28.19 -21.53 22.52
CA ASN A 188 -29.22 -21.04 21.61
C ASN A 188 -28.92 -21.57 20.20
N GLU A 189 -29.90 -22.18 19.60
CA GLU A 189 -29.89 -22.65 18.22
C GLU A 189 -30.98 -21.95 17.43
N ALA A 190 -30.63 -21.42 16.29
CA ALA A 190 -31.56 -20.75 15.39
C ALA A 190 -31.38 -21.27 13.96
N GLN A 191 -32.48 -21.38 13.25
CA GLN A 191 -32.55 -21.88 11.88
C GLN A 191 -32.67 -20.69 10.92
N PHE A 192 -31.88 -20.71 9.84
CA PHE A 192 -31.88 -19.65 8.84
C PHE A 192 -31.97 -20.23 7.44
N GLN A 193 -32.89 -19.71 6.63
CA GLN A 193 -32.95 -20.03 5.22
C GLN A 193 -31.89 -19.25 4.44
N VAL A 194 -31.08 -19.94 3.67
CA VAL A 194 -30.09 -19.30 2.78
C VAL A 194 -30.82 -18.68 1.60
N ILE A 195 -30.72 -17.35 1.46
CA ILE A 195 -31.37 -16.57 0.40
C ILE A 195 -30.39 -16.02 -0.63
N GLY A 196 -29.10 -16.05 -0.35
CA GLY A 196 -28.08 -15.58 -1.28
C GLY A 196 -26.69 -16.03 -0.90
N VAL A 197 -25.80 -15.94 -1.87
CA VAL A 197 -24.37 -16.25 -1.76
C VAL A 197 -23.59 -15.03 -2.18
N LEU A 198 -22.62 -14.62 -1.37
CA LEU A 198 -21.73 -13.49 -1.66
C LEU A 198 -20.66 -13.89 -2.67
N ALA A 199 -20.28 -12.98 -3.53
CA ALA A 199 -19.08 -13.12 -4.33
C ALA A 199 -17.82 -13.15 -3.44
N SER A 200 -16.78 -13.83 -3.91
CA SER A 200 -15.52 -13.90 -3.16
C SER A 200 -14.87 -12.52 -3.02
N LYS A 201 -14.62 -12.11 -1.79
CA LYS A 201 -13.92 -10.88 -1.45
C LYS A 201 -12.46 -11.20 -1.11
N GLY A 202 -11.52 -10.35 -1.57
CA GLY A 202 -10.10 -10.54 -1.32
C GLY A 202 -9.81 -10.63 0.18
N SER A 203 -8.96 -11.60 0.59
CA SER A 203 -8.58 -11.79 1.99
C SER A 203 -7.86 -10.54 2.53
N THR A 204 -8.38 -10.00 3.62
CA THR A 204 -7.74 -8.98 4.42
C THR A 204 -6.91 -9.62 5.53
N THR A 205 -5.98 -8.88 6.12
CA THR A 205 -5.10 -9.41 7.18
C THR A 205 -5.93 -9.62 8.47
N GLY A 206 -6.14 -10.86 8.88
CA GLY A 206 -6.77 -11.21 10.16
C GLY A 206 -7.99 -12.10 10.04
N ALA A 207 -9.15 -11.58 9.65
CA ALA A 207 -10.37 -12.36 9.47
C ALA A 207 -10.60 -12.67 7.98
N ASP A 208 -11.14 -13.85 7.68
CA ASP A 208 -11.58 -14.19 6.33
C ASP A 208 -12.94 -13.55 6.05
N PRO A 209 -13.04 -12.55 5.17
CA PRO A 209 -14.30 -11.87 4.86
C PRO A 209 -15.30 -12.79 4.14
N ASN A 210 -14.84 -13.94 3.65
CA ASN A 210 -15.69 -14.93 3.00
C ASN A 210 -16.24 -15.97 3.98
N ASN A 211 -15.75 -16.02 5.23
CA ASN A 211 -16.28 -16.89 6.28
C ASN A 211 -17.29 -16.14 7.14
N VAL A 212 -18.39 -15.74 6.53
CA VAL A 212 -19.44 -14.90 7.13
C VAL A 212 -20.83 -15.42 6.77
N ALA A 213 -21.76 -15.25 7.71
CA ALA A 213 -23.21 -15.34 7.48
C ALA A 213 -23.83 -14.00 7.87
N ILE A 214 -24.50 -13.35 6.92
CA ILE A 214 -25.13 -12.04 7.13
C ILE A 214 -26.63 -12.25 7.33
N ILE A 215 -27.16 -11.77 8.44
CA ILE A 215 -28.56 -11.94 8.85
C ILE A 215 -29.17 -10.59 9.24
N PRO A 216 -30.50 -10.42 9.27
CA PRO A 216 -31.13 -9.22 9.77
C PRO A 216 -30.82 -9.00 11.26
N TYR A 217 -30.47 -7.76 11.67
CA TYR A 217 -30.14 -7.48 13.07
C TYR A 217 -31.32 -7.72 14.02
N THR A 218 -32.55 -7.45 13.59
CA THR A 218 -33.76 -7.70 14.36
C THR A 218 -33.98 -9.18 14.67
N THR A 219 -33.60 -10.07 13.75
CA THR A 219 -33.65 -11.52 13.96
C THR A 219 -32.60 -11.96 14.98
N ALA A 220 -31.38 -11.39 14.93
CA ALA A 220 -30.32 -11.69 15.87
C ALA A 220 -30.67 -11.25 17.30
N GLU A 221 -31.27 -10.06 17.44
CA GLU A 221 -31.75 -9.59 18.76
C GLU A 221 -32.79 -10.52 19.37
N GLY A 222 -33.67 -11.05 18.56
CA GLY A 222 -34.71 -11.99 19.04
C GLY A 222 -34.21 -13.38 19.39
N LEU A 223 -33.21 -13.90 18.66
CA LEU A 223 -32.83 -15.30 18.72
C LEU A 223 -31.47 -15.59 19.37
N LEU A 224 -30.50 -14.69 19.18
CA LEU A 224 -29.11 -14.94 19.56
C LEU A 224 -28.66 -14.07 20.73
N THR A 225 -28.75 -12.76 20.61
CA THR A 225 -28.13 -11.80 21.57
C THR A 225 -29.09 -11.30 22.65
N GLY A 226 -30.40 -11.55 22.52
CA GLY A 226 -31.45 -10.90 23.32
C GLY A 226 -31.68 -9.46 22.87
N TYR A 227 -32.88 -8.92 23.19
CA TYR A 227 -33.24 -7.54 22.85
C TYR A 227 -32.36 -6.53 23.57
N THR A 228 -31.31 -6.09 22.93
CA THR A 228 -30.45 -5.02 23.41
C THR A 228 -30.56 -3.86 22.45
N ASN A 229 -31.20 -2.75 22.86
CA ASN A 229 -31.22 -1.48 22.09
C ASN A 229 -29.82 -0.85 21.96
N ASN A 230 -28.78 -1.63 22.18
CA ASN A 230 -27.40 -1.15 22.29
C ASN A 230 -26.51 -1.88 21.29
N PHE A 231 -26.03 -1.15 20.30
CA PHE A 231 -25.10 -1.68 19.33
C PHE A 231 -23.65 -1.48 19.77
N LYS A 232 -22.81 -2.49 19.57
CA LYS A 232 -21.37 -2.39 19.86
C LYS A 232 -20.63 -1.68 18.75
N GLN A 233 -21.15 -1.76 17.53
CA GLN A 233 -20.53 -1.22 16.33
C GLN A 233 -21.61 -0.72 15.37
N ILE A 234 -21.32 0.38 14.70
CA ILE A 234 -22.07 0.85 13.54
C ILE A 234 -21.11 1.15 12.39
N ILE A 235 -21.60 0.99 11.17
CA ILE A 235 -20.92 1.43 9.97
C ILE A 235 -21.72 2.59 9.39
N VAL A 236 -21.07 3.73 9.29
CA VAL A 236 -21.60 4.95 8.69
C VAL A 236 -21.01 5.09 7.29
N GLN A 237 -21.86 5.19 6.29
CA GLN A 237 -21.44 5.43 4.91
C GLN A 237 -21.65 6.90 4.55
N ALA A 238 -20.58 7.58 4.13
CA ALA A 238 -20.65 8.93 3.60
C ALA A 238 -21.17 8.95 2.16
N LYS A 239 -21.78 10.05 1.74
CA LYS A 239 -22.29 10.22 0.36
C LYS A 239 -21.18 10.11 -0.68
N ASN A 240 -20.02 10.68 -0.41
CA ASN A 240 -18.87 10.65 -1.30
C ASN A 240 -17.56 10.50 -0.49
N SER A 241 -16.50 10.09 -1.15
CA SER A 241 -15.17 9.99 -0.51
C SER A 241 -14.63 11.33 0.02
N LYS A 242 -15.11 12.46 -0.50
CA LYS A 242 -14.71 13.80 -0.03
C LYS A 242 -15.44 14.21 1.25
N ASP A 243 -16.60 13.65 1.47
CA ASP A 243 -17.50 14.01 2.57
C ASP A 243 -17.28 13.12 3.81
N VAL A 244 -16.37 12.14 3.73
CA VAL A 244 -16.10 11.18 4.82
C VAL A 244 -15.72 11.87 6.13
N ASN A 245 -14.87 12.91 6.07
CA ASN A 245 -14.48 13.65 7.27
C ASN A 245 -15.64 14.49 7.84
N ALA A 246 -16.52 15.02 6.98
CA ALA A 246 -17.71 15.73 7.41
C ALA A 246 -18.73 14.77 8.03
N ALA A 247 -18.99 13.63 7.40
CA ALA A 247 -19.83 12.57 7.95
C ALA A 247 -19.29 12.01 9.29
N GLU A 248 -17.96 11.91 9.45
CA GLU A 248 -17.32 11.54 10.72
C GLU A 248 -17.61 12.57 11.82
N ALA A 249 -17.49 13.86 11.48
CA ALA A 249 -17.79 14.94 12.43
C ALA A 249 -19.28 14.93 12.83
N GLU A 250 -20.21 14.82 11.88
CA GLU A 250 -21.64 14.72 12.12
C GLU A 250 -21.99 13.53 13.04
N ALA A 251 -21.48 12.34 12.72
CA ALA A 251 -21.70 11.15 13.53
C ALA A 251 -21.14 11.30 14.96
N SER A 252 -19.94 11.90 15.07
CA SER A 252 -19.29 12.15 16.34
C SER A 252 -20.05 13.16 17.20
N ASP A 253 -20.57 14.23 16.60
CA ASP A 253 -21.35 15.26 17.29
C ASP A 253 -22.70 14.70 17.79
N ILE A 254 -23.38 13.89 16.99
CA ILE A 254 -24.62 13.21 17.38
C ILE A 254 -24.37 12.28 18.57
N LEU A 255 -23.31 11.44 18.52
CA LEU A 255 -22.95 10.54 19.59
C LEU A 255 -22.49 11.28 20.86
N ALA A 256 -21.77 12.39 20.71
CA ALA A 256 -21.35 13.23 21.83
C ALA A 256 -22.56 13.83 22.54
N SER A 257 -23.53 14.34 21.79
CA SER A 257 -24.78 14.90 22.30
C SER A 257 -25.62 13.84 23.00
N ALA A 258 -25.80 12.67 22.39
CA ALA A 258 -26.58 11.56 22.96
C ALA A 258 -25.96 11.00 24.26
N ASN A 259 -24.64 10.98 24.35
CA ASN A 259 -23.91 10.48 25.51
C ASN A 259 -23.50 11.59 26.50
N GLN A 260 -24.00 12.82 26.33
CA GLN A 260 -23.74 13.98 27.18
C GLN A 260 -22.23 14.22 27.44
N THR A 261 -21.43 14.09 26.36
CA THR A 261 -19.98 14.22 26.40
C THR A 261 -19.48 15.16 25.31
N THR A 262 -18.20 15.36 25.19
CA THR A 262 -17.59 16.10 24.08
C THR A 262 -16.95 15.13 23.09
N VAL A 263 -16.81 15.55 21.84
CA VAL A 263 -16.16 14.73 20.78
C VAL A 263 -14.76 14.25 21.22
N ALA A 264 -14.00 15.08 21.92
CA ALA A 264 -12.68 14.72 22.42
C ALA A 264 -12.69 13.59 23.48
N ASN A 265 -13.79 13.43 24.20
CA ASN A 265 -13.96 12.44 25.25
C ASN A 265 -14.93 11.31 24.88
N LEU A 266 -15.22 11.17 23.58
CA LEU A 266 -16.10 10.11 23.10
C LEU A 266 -15.56 8.74 23.52
N PRO A 267 -16.36 7.90 24.15
CA PRO A 267 -15.97 6.56 24.58
C PRO A 267 -16.03 5.54 23.43
N PHE A 268 -16.07 6.03 22.20
CA PHE A 268 -16.05 5.25 20.97
C PHE A 268 -14.71 5.34 20.26
N PHE A 269 -14.36 4.28 19.57
CA PHE A 269 -13.27 4.27 18.61
C PHE A 269 -13.87 4.54 17.23
N VAL A 270 -13.48 5.65 16.64
CA VAL A 270 -13.90 6.03 15.29
C VAL A 270 -12.75 5.70 14.33
N LEU A 271 -13.00 4.81 13.40
CA LEU A 271 -12.06 4.41 12.36
C LEU A 271 -12.55 4.93 11.02
N ASN A 272 -11.86 5.90 10.50
CA ASN A 272 -12.09 6.47 9.17
C ASN A 272 -11.11 5.83 8.18
N GLU A 273 -11.63 5.08 7.22
CA GLU A 273 -10.82 4.37 6.23
C GLU A 273 -10.04 5.31 5.32
N GLN A 274 -10.59 6.49 5.02
CA GLN A 274 -9.88 7.53 4.28
C GLN A 274 -8.66 8.04 5.05
N SER A 275 -8.75 8.16 6.37
CA SER A 275 -7.62 8.52 7.24
C SER A 275 -6.54 7.45 7.25
N LEU A 276 -6.92 6.17 7.22
CA LEU A 276 -5.97 5.06 7.07
C LEU A 276 -5.26 5.12 5.71
N LEU A 277 -5.98 5.41 4.63
CA LEU A 277 -5.39 5.58 3.29
C LEU A 277 -4.38 6.73 3.28
N SER A 278 -4.73 7.88 3.85
CA SER A 278 -3.85 9.05 3.91
C SER A 278 -2.60 8.80 4.76
N THR A 279 -2.75 8.15 5.91
CA THR A 279 -1.64 7.75 6.79
C THR A 279 -0.73 6.74 6.11
N SER A 280 -1.29 5.74 5.43
CA SER A 280 -0.53 4.76 4.66
C SER A 280 0.24 5.42 3.51
N ALA A 281 -0.39 6.34 2.78
CA ALA A 281 0.25 7.08 1.70
C ALA A 281 1.40 7.95 2.22
N SER A 282 1.21 8.66 3.34
CA SER A 282 2.24 9.47 4.00
C SER A 282 3.42 8.62 4.48
N THR A 283 3.13 7.50 5.12
CA THR A 283 4.15 6.54 5.58
C THR A 283 4.95 5.99 4.41
N THR A 284 4.28 5.58 3.33
CA THR A 284 4.95 5.08 2.11
C THR A 284 5.80 6.16 1.46
N SER A 285 5.33 7.41 1.41
CA SER A 285 6.11 8.54 0.91
C SER A 285 7.39 8.75 1.73
N THR A 286 7.30 8.70 3.05
CA THR A 286 8.45 8.81 3.96
C THR A 286 9.47 7.70 3.70
N PHE A 287 9.02 6.44 3.58
CA PHE A 287 9.92 5.32 3.24
C PHE A 287 10.55 5.50 1.86
N THR A 288 9.80 5.97 0.86
CA THR A 288 10.32 6.21 -0.49
C THR A 288 11.43 7.27 -0.47
N VAL A 289 11.27 8.35 0.32
CA VAL A 289 12.31 9.38 0.49
C VAL A 289 13.54 8.81 1.18
N LEU A 290 13.37 8.05 2.26
CA LEU A 290 14.50 7.41 2.97
C LEU A 290 15.27 6.43 2.07
N LEU A 291 14.56 5.58 1.35
CA LEU A 291 15.16 4.64 0.41
C LEU A 291 15.84 5.39 -0.76
N GLY A 292 15.25 6.48 -1.22
CA GLY A 292 15.84 7.39 -2.20
C GLY A 292 17.17 7.99 -1.72
N ALA A 293 17.24 8.38 -0.45
CA ALA A 293 18.49 8.89 0.15
C ALA A 293 19.59 7.82 0.19
N VAL A 294 19.26 6.60 0.61
CA VAL A 294 20.22 5.47 0.60
C VAL A 294 20.70 5.19 -0.83
N ALA A 295 19.80 5.22 -1.79
CA ALA A 295 20.10 5.04 -3.19
C ALA A 295 21.00 6.15 -3.75
N ALA A 296 20.75 7.41 -3.36
CA ALA A 296 21.62 8.55 -3.72
C ALA A 296 23.03 8.37 -3.18
N ILE A 297 23.19 7.93 -1.92
CA ILE A 297 24.51 7.60 -1.33
C ILE A 297 25.21 6.50 -2.17
N SER A 298 24.48 5.45 -2.56
CA SER A 298 25.06 4.38 -3.38
C SER A 298 25.54 4.88 -4.75
N LEU A 299 24.77 5.77 -5.38
CA LEU A 299 25.19 6.41 -6.65
C LEU A 299 26.38 7.35 -6.46
N LEU A 300 26.45 8.08 -5.35
CA LEU A 300 27.61 8.92 -5.03
C LEU A 300 28.88 8.07 -4.87
N VAL A 301 28.79 6.93 -4.19
CA VAL A 301 29.91 5.99 -4.07
C VAL A 301 30.34 5.47 -5.45
N GLY A 302 29.40 5.10 -6.30
CA GLY A 302 29.65 4.74 -7.70
C GLY A 302 30.32 5.88 -8.49
N GLY A 303 29.86 7.12 -8.31
CA GLY A 303 30.44 8.34 -8.91
C GLY A 303 31.88 8.60 -8.45
N ILE A 304 32.16 8.46 -7.15
CA ILE A 304 33.54 8.56 -6.62
C ILE A 304 34.43 7.47 -7.26
N GLY A 305 33.88 6.27 -7.50
CA GLY A 305 34.54 5.21 -8.25
C GLY A 305 34.92 5.64 -9.66
N ILE A 306 34.01 6.32 -10.41
CA ILE A 306 34.31 6.90 -11.72
C ILE A 306 35.46 7.92 -11.60
N MET A 307 35.34 8.84 -10.65
CA MET A 307 36.34 9.90 -10.47
C MET A 307 37.73 9.32 -10.21
N ASN A 308 37.85 8.34 -9.29
CA ASN A 308 39.11 7.74 -8.94
C ASN A 308 39.75 7.00 -10.12
N ILE A 309 38.95 6.27 -10.90
CA ILE A 309 39.44 5.56 -12.08
C ILE A 309 39.88 6.53 -13.16
N MET A 310 39.11 7.55 -13.41
CA MET A 310 39.44 8.58 -14.38
C MET A 310 40.72 9.35 -13.99
N LEU A 311 40.93 9.64 -12.70
CA LEU A 311 42.19 10.28 -12.24
C LEU A 311 43.40 9.39 -12.52
N VAL A 312 43.29 8.09 -12.24
CA VAL A 312 44.37 7.15 -12.52
C VAL A 312 44.59 7.01 -14.05
N THR A 313 43.54 6.94 -14.84
CA THR A 313 43.62 6.87 -16.30
C THR A 313 44.30 8.13 -16.88
N VAL A 314 44.00 9.31 -16.34
CA VAL A 314 44.64 10.57 -16.73
C VAL A 314 46.14 10.54 -16.42
N THR A 315 46.54 10.05 -15.24
CA THR A 315 47.95 9.92 -14.86
C THR A 315 48.71 8.91 -15.72
N GLU A 316 48.12 7.75 -16.00
CA GLU A 316 48.69 6.71 -16.89
C GLU A 316 48.86 7.20 -18.33
N ARG A 317 47.99 8.12 -18.81
CA ARG A 317 47.98 8.68 -20.17
C ARG A 317 48.59 10.09 -20.25
N THR A 318 49.26 10.57 -19.19
CA THR A 318 49.79 11.95 -19.14
C THR A 318 50.67 12.26 -20.31
N ARG A 319 51.60 11.36 -20.69
CA ARG A 319 52.50 11.52 -21.85
C ARG A 319 51.73 11.58 -23.18
N GLU A 320 50.73 10.74 -23.38
CA GLU A 320 49.86 10.73 -24.57
C GLU A 320 49.11 12.07 -24.73
N ILE A 321 48.55 12.57 -23.59
CA ILE A 321 47.88 13.87 -23.55
C ILE A 321 48.87 15.00 -23.90
N GLY A 322 50.09 14.96 -23.34
CA GLY A 322 51.15 15.91 -23.64
C GLY A 322 51.50 15.94 -25.10
N ILE A 323 51.70 14.79 -25.79
CA ILE A 323 51.98 14.72 -27.21
C ILE A 323 50.84 15.36 -28.02
N ARG A 324 49.58 14.96 -27.73
CA ARG A 324 48.41 15.52 -28.47
C ARG A 324 48.34 17.07 -28.33
N LYS A 325 48.62 17.59 -27.16
CA LYS A 325 48.61 19.03 -26.91
C LYS A 325 49.80 19.74 -27.58
N ALA A 326 50.96 19.08 -27.63
CA ALA A 326 52.15 19.65 -28.32
C ALA A 326 51.95 19.79 -29.83
N ILE A 327 51.15 18.88 -30.47
CA ILE A 327 50.76 18.96 -31.86
C ILE A 327 49.51 19.81 -32.11
N GLY A 328 49.01 20.56 -31.07
CA GLY A 328 47.96 21.56 -31.26
C GLY A 328 46.55 21.13 -30.91
N ALA A 329 46.32 20.01 -30.21
CA ALA A 329 44.98 19.64 -29.80
C ALA A 329 44.35 20.67 -28.83
N PRO A 330 43.16 21.20 -29.16
CA PRO A 330 42.49 22.18 -28.30
C PRO A 330 42.03 21.54 -26.97
N ARG A 331 41.97 22.36 -25.89
CA ARG A 331 41.56 21.92 -24.58
C ARG A 331 40.21 21.23 -24.55
N GLY A 332 39.24 21.70 -25.38
CA GLY A 332 37.90 21.10 -25.51
C GLY A 332 37.90 19.69 -26.07
N ALA A 333 38.88 19.38 -26.97
CA ALA A 333 39.00 18.04 -27.53
C ALA A 333 39.43 16.99 -26.49
N ILE A 334 40.38 17.35 -25.60
CA ILE A 334 40.81 16.49 -24.48
C ILE A 334 39.71 16.34 -23.46
N LEU A 335 39.08 17.47 -23.05
CA LEU A 335 37.95 17.47 -22.13
C LEU A 335 36.81 16.57 -22.64
N GLY A 336 36.42 16.76 -23.91
CA GLY A 336 35.34 15.99 -24.54
C GLY A 336 35.63 14.50 -24.59
N GLN A 337 36.88 14.10 -24.88
CA GLN A 337 37.26 12.71 -24.91
C GLN A 337 37.09 12.02 -23.57
N PHE A 338 37.68 12.58 -22.50
CA PHE A 338 37.60 11.97 -21.15
C PHE A 338 36.19 12.05 -20.57
N LEU A 339 35.45 13.13 -20.84
CA LEU A 339 34.06 13.25 -20.41
C LEU A 339 33.17 12.19 -21.09
N THR A 340 33.41 11.92 -22.39
CA THR A 340 32.72 10.86 -23.10
C THR A 340 33.03 9.49 -22.52
N GLU A 341 34.27 9.21 -22.09
CA GLU A 341 34.62 7.96 -21.37
C GLU A 341 33.80 7.79 -20.08
N ALA A 342 33.69 8.86 -19.27
CA ALA A 342 32.89 8.83 -18.04
C ALA A 342 31.38 8.64 -18.30
N VAL A 343 30.85 9.32 -19.32
CA VAL A 343 29.46 9.19 -19.75
C VAL A 343 29.15 7.76 -20.25
N LEU A 344 30.05 7.15 -21.02
CA LEU A 344 29.88 5.77 -21.45
C LEU A 344 29.88 4.78 -20.30
N LEU A 345 30.77 4.94 -19.31
CA LEU A 345 30.77 4.11 -18.10
C LEU A 345 29.43 4.20 -17.36
N SER A 346 28.91 5.42 -17.18
CA SER A 346 27.62 5.63 -16.52
C SER A 346 26.43 5.13 -17.36
N LEU A 347 26.51 5.25 -18.68
CA LEU A 347 25.48 4.75 -19.59
C LEU A 347 25.40 3.23 -19.55
N PHE A 348 26.54 2.52 -19.66
CA PHE A 348 26.56 1.07 -19.57
C PHE A 348 26.17 0.56 -18.19
N GLY A 349 26.67 1.20 -17.12
CA GLY A 349 26.30 0.86 -15.74
C GLY A 349 24.83 1.14 -15.47
N GLY A 350 24.31 2.26 -15.96
CA GLY A 350 22.91 2.65 -15.85
C GLY A 350 21.98 1.69 -16.60
N LEU A 351 22.27 1.37 -17.87
CA LEU A 351 21.47 0.41 -18.65
C LEU A 351 21.48 -0.99 -18.04
N ALA A 352 22.66 -1.47 -17.62
CA ALA A 352 22.77 -2.75 -16.92
C ALA A 352 22.02 -2.74 -15.58
N GLY A 353 22.10 -1.64 -14.83
CA GLY A 353 21.34 -1.44 -13.60
C GLY A 353 19.82 -1.41 -13.82
N VAL A 354 19.34 -0.75 -14.88
CA VAL A 354 17.94 -0.79 -15.31
C VAL A 354 17.50 -2.22 -15.63
N ALA A 355 18.29 -2.96 -16.41
CA ALA A 355 17.97 -4.34 -16.76
C ALA A 355 17.86 -5.23 -15.49
N VAL A 356 18.84 -5.14 -14.58
CA VAL A 356 18.83 -5.89 -13.31
C VAL A 356 17.67 -5.44 -12.42
N GLY A 357 17.40 -4.14 -12.32
CA GLY A 357 16.29 -3.59 -11.55
C GLY A 357 14.92 -4.06 -12.05
N LEU A 358 14.70 -4.08 -13.37
CA LEU A 358 13.47 -4.57 -13.98
C LEU A 358 13.31 -6.09 -13.84
N ILE A 359 14.39 -6.86 -13.96
CA ILE A 359 14.35 -8.31 -13.73
C ILE A 359 14.06 -8.58 -12.27
N GLY A 360 14.75 -7.90 -11.34
CA GLY A 360 14.54 -8.04 -9.89
C GLY A 360 13.12 -7.69 -9.44
N SER A 361 12.49 -6.69 -10.08
CA SER A 361 11.11 -6.29 -9.78
C SER A 361 10.04 -7.32 -10.20
N ARG A 362 10.39 -8.36 -10.97
CA ARG A 362 9.46 -9.44 -11.32
C ARG A 362 9.28 -10.45 -10.21
N PHE A 363 10.21 -10.54 -9.28
CA PHE A 363 10.13 -11.48 -8.15
C PHE A 363 9.37 -10.86 -6.98
N LYS A 364 8.57 -11.67 -6.28
CA LYS A 364 7.96 -11.25 -5.02
C LYS A 364 9.05 -11.08 -3.96
N ILE A 365 9.10 -9.91 -3.33
CA ILE A 365 10.06 -9.58 -2.29
C ILE A 365 9.28 -9.40 -0.99
N VAL A 366 9.54 -10.22 0.01
CA VAL A 366 8.84 -10.22 1.32
C VAL A 366 7.30 -10.22 1.16
N GLY A 367 6.79 -11.05 0.24
CA GLY A 367 5.35 -11.16 -0.02
C GLY A 367 4.73 -10.02 -0.84
N VAL A 368 5.47 -8.95 -1.12
CA VAL A 368 5.04 -7.81 -1.93
C VAL A 368 5.45 -8.03 -3.39
N LYS A 369 4.54 -7.77 -4.34
CA LYS A 369 4.86 -7.73 -5.76
C LYS A 369 5.36 -6.32 -6.10
N PRO A 370 6.66 -6.13 -6.43
CA PRO A 370 7.19 -4.82 -6.77
C PRO A 370 6.51 -4.26 -8.03
N VAL A 371 6.26 -2.95 -8.05
CA VAL A 371 5.68 -2.26 -9.21
C VAL A 371 6.65 -1.18 -9.67
N ALA A 372 7.44 -1.49 -10.70
CA ALA A 372 8.32 -0.51 -11.33
C ALA A 372 7.52 0.41 -12.25
N THR A 373 7.55 1.72 -11.99
CA THR A 373 6.92 2.71 -12.85
C THR A 373 7.91 3.21 -13.92
N PRO A 374 7.46 3.52 -15.15
CA PRO A 374 8.34 4.09 -16.17
C PRO A 374 9.07 5.35 -15.68
N ALA A 375 8.39 6.18 -14.90
CA ALA A 375 8.96 7.40 -14.36
C ALA A 375 10.15 7.12 -13.40
N SER A 376 10.05 6.13 -12.53
CA SER A 376 11.14 5.76 -11.61
C SER A 376 12.36 5.19 -12.35
N VAL A 377 12.13 4.42 -13.41
CA VAL A 377 13.19 3.86 -14.24
C VAL A 377 13.94 4.97 -14.98
N VAL A 378 13.21 5.88 -15.64
CA VAL A 378 13.80 7.02 -16.36
C VAL A 378 14.56 7.93 -15.39
N LEU A 379 13.98 8.23 -14.23
CA LEU A 379 14.63 9.06 -13.21
C LEU A 379 15.95 8.44 -12.73
N ALA A 380 15.95 7.16 -12.38
CA ALA A 380 17.15 6.46 -11.92
C ALA A 380 18.26 6.46 -12.99
N PHE A 381 17.89 6.24 -14.26
CA PHE A 381 18.83 6.29 -15.38
C PHE A 381 19.40 7.69 -15.61
N VAL A 382 18.57 8.72 -15.65
CA VAL A 382 19.00 10.12 -15.82
C VAL A 382 19.94 10.56 -14.69
N VAL A 383 19.59 10.21 -13.44
CA VAL A 383 20.46 10.51 -12.29
C VAL A 383 21.81 9.79 -12.40
N ALA A 384 21.84 8.53 -12.84
CA ALA A 384 23.09 7.80 -13.04
C ALA A 384 24.00 8.46 -14.08
N VAL A 385 23.42 8.92 -15.20
CA VAL A 385 24.18 9.67 -16.25
C VAL A 385 24.65 11.01 -15.70
N ALA A 386 23.82 11.74 -14.97
CA ALA A 386 24.20 13.02 -14.35
C ALA A 386 25.36 12.86 -13.35
N VAL A 387 25.34 11.80 -12.53
CA VAL A 387 26.44 11.43 -11.62
C VAL A 387 27.72 11.15 -12.42
N GLY A 388 27.62 10.39 -13.51
CA GLY A 388 28.77 10.13 -14.40
C GLY A 388 29.38 11.40 -14.99
N VAL A 389 28.55 12.33 -15.45
CA VAL A 389 29.01 13.64 -15.95
C VAL A 389 29.66 14.44 -14.86
N PHE A 390 29.03 14.54 -13.70
CA PHE A 390 29.52 15.34 -12.56
C PHE A 390 30.89 14.86 -12.06
N PHE A 391 31.01 13.57 -11.74
CA PHE A 391 32.26 13.00 -11.24
C PHE A 391 33.32 12.81 -12.31
N GLY A 392 32.92 12.66 -13.60
CA GLY A 392 33.85 12.60 -14.72
C GLY A 392 34.41 13.96 -15.14
N PHE A 393 33.69 15.06 -14.83
CA PHE A 393 34.11 16.39 -15.24
C PHE A 393 35.44 16.83 -14.59
N TYR A 394 35.63 16.61 -13.28
CA TYR A 394 36.83 17.02 -12.60
C TYR A 394 38.12 16.39 -13.18
N PRO A 395 38.24 15.05 -13.32
CA PRO A 395 39.42 14.44 -13.94
C PRO A 395 39.58 14.83 -15.41
N ALA A 396 38.52 14.94 -16.18
CA ALA A 396 38.56 15.37 -17.57
C ALA A 396 39.09 16.82 -17.71
N ASN A 397 38.68 17.72 -16.83
CA ASN A 397 39.17 19.10 -16.82
C ASN A 397 40.64 19.14 -16.36
N ARG A 398 41.07 18.30 -15.44
CA ARG A 398 42.48 18.18 -15.02
C ARG A 398 43.34 17.71 -16.18
N ALA A 399 42.93 16.68 -16.93
CA ALA A 399 43.58 16.23 -18.16
C ALA A 399 43.70 17.37 -19.19
N ALA A 400 42.62 18.10 -19.41
CA ALA A 400 42.58 19.21 -20.35
C ALA A 400 43.43 20.43 -19.94
N SER A 401 43.79 20.58 -18.67
CA SER A 401 44.62 21.68 -18.15
C SER A 401 46.10 21.36 -18.10
N LEU A 402 46.55 20.10 -18.33
CA LEU A 402 47.97 19.76 -18.34
C LEU A 402 48.76 20.58 -19.35
N ARG A 403 49.98 21.05 -18.98
CA ARG A 403 50.89 21.74 -19.88
C ARG A 403 51.71 20.70 -20.65
N PRO A 404 51.94 20.88 -21.96
CA PRO A 404 52.70 19.93 -22.77
C PRO A 404 54.08 19.61 -22.23
N VAL A 405 54.78 20.67 -21.73
CA VAL A 405 56.14 20.55 -21.17
C VAL A 405 56.15 19.66 -19.92
N ASP A 406 55.18 19.87 -18.99
CA ASP A 406 55.10 19.11 -17.76
C ASP A 406 54.72 17.67 -18.03
N ALA A 407 53.78 17.45 -18.99
CA ALA A 407 53.30 16.13 -19.37
C ALA A 407 54.35 15.27 -20.07
N LEU A 408 55.25 15.86 -20.85
CA LEU A 408 56.36 15.16 -21.56
C LEU A 408 57.54 14.88 -20.63
N ARG A 409 57.67 15.59 -19.52
CA ARG A 409 58.74 15.39 -18.52
C ARG A 409 58.39 14.35 -17.47
N TYR A 410 57.18 13.87 -17.46
CA TYR A 410 56.69 12.85 -16.53
C TYR A 410 57.23 11.50 -16.97
N GLU A 411 58.14 10.92 -16.13
CA GLU A 411 58.63 9.53 -16.28
C GLU A 411 57.65 8.54 -15.66
#